data_3aeed473f9f3496db4067478889ebd0e
#
_entry.id   3aeed473f9f3496db4067478889ebd0e
#
_cell.length_a   1.000
_cell.length_b   1.000
_cell.length_c   1.000
_cell.angle_alpha   90.00
_cell.angle_beta   90.00
_cell.angle_gamma   90.00
#
_symmetry.space_group_name_H-M   'P 1'
#
loop_
_entity.id
_entity.type
_entity.pdbx_description
1 polymer ?
#
loop_
_entity_poly.entity_id
_entity_poly.type
_entity_poly.pdbx_seq_one_letter_code
_entity_poly.pdbx_strand_id
1 'polypeptide(L)'
;MTSTPTCTVYFDGDCPVCRREIAHYQRQRGAEAIAWVDASSCDEGALGPGVDRATVLSRFHVREADGSLASGASGFVAIWRRLPAFSWLATLASFRPVLAALDAGYWVFLRVRPWWRPIHTGASSAPRLLP
;
A
#
# COMPACT_ATOMS: atom_id res chain seq x y z
N MET A 1 -24.65 -8.51 8.86
CA MET A 1 -24.20 -7.33 9.13
C MET A 1 -22.83 -7.11 8.66
N THR A 2 -22.54 -6.05 8.09
CA THR A 2 -21.26 -5.85 7.57
C THR A 2 -20.48 -5.12 8.55
N SER A 3 -19.32 -5.52 8.80
CA SER A 3 -18.49 -4.81 9.72
C SER A 3 -17.76 -3.73 9.01
N THR A 4 -17.48 -2.66 9.68
CA THR A 4 -16.64 -1.61 9.18
C THR A 4 -15.22 -2.11 9.09
N PRO A 5 -14.52 -1.92 7.98
CA PRO A 5 -13.14 -2.35 7.88
C PRO A 5 -12.27 -1.63 8.90
N THR A 6 -11.25 -2.32 9.41
CA THR A 6 -10.33 -1.71 10.35
C THR A 6 -9.38 -0.73 9.66
N CYS A 7 -9.11 -0.93 8.39
CA CYS A 7 -8.33 0.02 7.60
C CYS A 7 -8.55 -0.26 6.12
N THR A 8 -8.10 0.66 5.29
CA THR A 8 -8.17 0.51 3.85
C THR A 8 -6.76 0.55 3.27
N VAL A 9 -6.42 -0.42 2.46
CA VAL A 9 -5.11 -0.52 1.84
C VAL A 9 -5.25 -0.16 0.37
N TYR A 10 -4.48 0.84 -0.06
CA TYR A 10 -4.45 1.23 -1.46
C TYR A 10 -3.18 0.66 -2.07
N PHE A 11 -3.32 -0.17 -3.07
CA PHE A 11 -2.16 -0.81 -3.68
C PHE A 11 -2.17 -0.60 -5.19
N ASP A 12 -1.04 -0.84 -5.82
CA ASP A 12 -0.89 -0.66 -7.25
C ASP A 12 -1.00 -2.04 -7.91
N GLY A 13 -2.15 -2.36 -8.44
CA GLY A 13 -2.39 -3.64 -9.08
C GLY A 13 -1.62 -3.84 -10.38
N ASP A 14 -1.06 -2.76 -10.94
CA ASP A 14 -0.25 -2.88 -12.14
C ASP A 14 1.20 -3.21 -11.85
N CYS A 15 1.62 -3.13 -10.61
CA CYS A 15 2.97 -3.48 -10.23
C CYS A 15 3.00 -4.96 -9.88
N PRO A 16 3.73 -5.79 -10.62
CA PRO A 16 3.70 -7.24 -10.35
C PRO A 16 4.20 -7.60 -8.95
N VAL A 17 5.20 -6.88 -8.45
CA VAL A 17 5.71 -7.15 -7.11
C VAL A 17 4.67 -6.75 -6.07
N CYS A 18 4.06 -5.57 -6.24
CA CYS A 18 3.04 -5.09 -5.31
C CYS A 18 1.84 -6.02 -5.29
N ARG A 19 1.41 -6.46 -6.47
CA ARG A 19 0.25 -7.35 -6.58
C ARG A 19 0.49 -8.68 -5.87
N ARG A 20 1.70 -9.21 -6.02
CA ARG A 20 2.05 -10.47 -5.38
C ARG A 20 2.12 -10.35 -3.87
N GLU A 21 2.69 -9.25 -3.40
CA GLU A 21 2.79 -8.99 -1.97
C GLU A 21 1.41 -8.85 -1.34
N ILE A 22 0.54 -8.08 -1.98
CA ILE A 22 -0.81 -7.89 -1.49
C ILE A 22 -1.59 -9.20 -1.51
N ALA A 23 -1.44 -9.99 -2.56
CA ALA A 23 -2.13 -11.28 -2.62
C ALA A 23 -1.71 -12.18 -1.46
N HIS A 24 -0.45 -12.11 -1.07
CA HIS A 24 0.04 -12.88 0.06
C HIS A 24 -0.65 -12.42 1.36
N TYR A 25 -0.76 -11.12 1.57
CA TYR A 25 -1.43 -10.61 2.76
C TYR A 25 -2.92 -10.94 2.75
N GLN A 26 -3.55 -10.91 1.59
CA GLN A 26 -4.99 -11.18 1.50
C GLN A 26 -5.34 -12.61 1.90
N ARG A 27 -4.37 -13.51 1.87
CA ARG A 27 -4.61 -14.90 2.26
C ARG A 27 -4.41 -15.12 3.75
N GLN A 28 -4.00 -14.11 4.49
CA GLN A 28 -3.73 -14.27 5.92
C GLN A 28 -5.00 -14.11 6.73
N ARG A 29 -5.03 -14.76 7.89
CA ARG A 29 -6.13 -14.57 8.79
C ARG A 29 -6.15 -13.13 9.26
N GLY A 30 -7.31 -12.53 9.30
CA GLY A 30 -7.46 -11.12 9.65
C GLY A 30 -7.60 -10.22 8.45
N ALA A 31 -7.23 -10.71 7.26
CA ALA A 31 -7.30 -9.88 6.05
C ALA A 31 -8.73 -9.52 5.68
N GLU A 32 -9.69 -10.31 6.12
CA GLU A 32 -11.09 -10.03 5.80
C GLU A 32 -11.58 -8.75 6.48
N ALA A 33 -10.87 -8.26 7.48
CA ALA A 33 -11.25 -7.01 8.12
C ALA A 33 -10.62 -5.79 7.47
N ILE A 34 -9.85 -5.99 6.41
CA ILE A 34 -9.17 -4.91 5.71
C ILE A 34 -9.85 -4.71 4.38
N ALA A 35 -10.08 -3.45 4.01
CA ALA A 35 -10.59 -3.14 2.67
C ALA A 35 -9.40 -2.97 1.73
N TRP A 36 -9.41 -3.70 0.63
CA TRP A 36 -8.29 -3.67 -0.31
C TRP A 36 -8.74 -2.95 -1.58
N VAL A 37 -8.06 -1.88 -1.94
CA VAL A 37 -8.43 -1.06 -3.08
C VAL A 37 -7.27 -1.01 -4.06
N ASP A 38 -7.51 -1.49 -5.28
CA ASP A 38 -6.50 -1.41 -6.34
C ASP A 38 -6.58 -0.01 -6.94
N ALA A 39 -5.65 0.83 -6.55
CA ALA A 39 -5.68 2.23 -6.95
C ALA A 39 -5.38 2.43 -8.44
N SER A 40 -4.89 1.40 -9.12
CA SER A 40 -4.62 1.53 -10.54
C SER A 40 -5.90 1.44 -11.37
N SER A 41 -6.97 0.87 -10.83
CA SER A 41 -8.18 0.64 -11.60
C SER A 41 -9.47 1.06 -10.92
N CYS A 42 -9.42 1.50 -9.67
CA CYS A 42 -10.66 1.85 -8.97
C CYS A 42 -11.20 3.20 -9.43
N ASP A 43 -12.45 3.48 -9.10
CA ASP A 43 -13.00 4.80 -9.33
C ASP A 43 -12.35 5.80 -8.40
N GLU A 44 -12.27 7.06 -8.85
CA GLU A 44 -11.67 8.09 -8.00
C GLU A 44 -12.39 8.22 -6.67
N GLY A 45 -13.69 8.05 -6.66
CA GLY A 45 -14.44 8.16 -5.42
C GLY A 45 -14.09 7.10 -4.41
N ALA A 46 -13.55 5.97 -4.86
CA ALA A 46 -13.17 4.90 -3.94
C ALA A 46 -11.91 5.23 -3.15
N LEU A 47 -11.18 6.25 -3.55
CA LEU A 47 -9.95 6.63 -2.85
C LEU A 47 -10.22 7.36 -1.54
N GLY A 48 -11.36 8.03 -1.45
CA GLY A 48 -11.68 8.77 -0.25
C GLY A 48 -11.00 10.12 -0.20
N PRO A 49 -11.27 10.88 0.85
CA PRO A 49 -10.77 12.25 0.95
C PRO A 49 -9.26 12.28 1.20
N GLY A 50 -8.66 13.33 0.73
CA GLY A 50 -7.26 13.61 1.07
C GLY A 50 -6.24 12.98 0.16
N VAL A 51 -6.64 12.13 -0.78
CA VAL A 51 -5.69 11.51 -1.70
C VAL A 51 -6.31 11.44 -3.08
N ASP A 52 -5.46 11.43 -4.08
CA ASP A 52 -5.90 11.19 -5.44
C ASP A 52 -5.11 10.00 -5.99
N ARG A 53 -5.43 9.60 -7.18
CA ARG A 53 -4.82 8.40 -7.77
C ARG A 53 -3.30 8.56 -7.90
N ALA A 54 -2.84 9.72 -8.34
CA ALA A 54 -1.42 9.91 -8.52
C ALA A 54 -0.66 9.76 -7.20
N THR A 55 -1.22 10.29 -6.14
CA THR A 55 -0.60 10.21 -4.83
C THR A 55 -0.51 8.77 -4.33
N VAL A 56 -1.62 8.04 -4.42
CA VAL A 56 -1.61 6.68 -3.88
C VAL A 56 -0.83 5.72 -4.75
N LEU A 57 -0.64 6.04 -6.04
CA LEU A 57 0.21 5.20 -6.88
C LEU A 57 1.67 5.55 -6.73
N SER A 58 1.99 6.73 -6.22
CA SER A 58 3.38 7.13 -6.05
C SER A 58 4.05 6.38 -4.91
N ARG A 59 3.29 5.98 -3.92
CA ARG A 59 3.81 5.14 -2.86
C ARG A 59 2.64 4.47 -2.13
N PHE A 60 2.96 3.43 -1.42
CA PHE A 60 1.97 2.63 -0.72
C PHE A 60 1.27 3.45 0.36
N HIS A 61 -0.03 3.32 0.45
CA HIS A 61 -0.83 4.06 1.43
C HIS A 61 -1.82 3.16 2.13
N VAL A 62 -2.04 3.43 3.40
CA VAL A 62 -3.06 2.75 4.19
C VAL A 62 -3.84 3.83 4.93
N ARG A 63 -5.16 3.79 4.86
CA ARG A 63 -6.03 4.69 5.61
C ARG A 63 -6.50 3.96 6.85
N GLU A 64 -6.21 4.52 8.00
CA GLU A 64 -6.64 3.93 9.27
C GLU A 64 -8.13 4.19 9.51
N ALA A 65 -8.68 3.52 10.49
CA ALA A 65 -10.10 3.66 10.80
C ALA A 65 -10.47 5.09 11.18
N ASP A 66 -9.54 5.83 11.76
CA ASP A 66 -9.80 7.21 12.15
C ASP A 66 -9.62 8.20 10.99
N GLY A 67 -9.33 7.70 9.80
CA GLY A 67 -9.14 8.53 8.62
C GLY A 67 -7.73 8.97 8.35
N SER A 68 -6.80 8.73 9.27
CA SER A 68 -5.43 9.13 9.07
C SER A 68 -4.76 8.22 8.04
N LEU A 69 -3.75 8.75 7.37
CA LEU A 69 -3.06 8.02 6.31
C LEU A 69 -1.65 7.69 6.73
N ALA A 70 -1.24 6.47 6.50
CA ALA A 70 0.14 6.04 6.67
C ALA A 70 0.67 5.67 5.30
N SER A 71 1.92 5.98 5.01
CA SER A 71 2.48 5.69 3.71
C SER A 71 3.85 5.03 3.84
N GLY A 72 4.27 4.35 2.80
CA GLY A 72 5.56 3.69 2.78
C GLY A 72 5.67 2.61 3.83
N ALA A 73 6.78 2.56 4.53
CA ALA A 73 7.01 1.55 5.53
C ALA A 73 5.97 1.59 6.64
N SER A 74 5.51 2.79 7.02
CA SER A 74 4.47 2.91 8.04
C SER A 74 3.17 2.27 7.59
N GLY A 75 2.88 2.30 6.30
CA GLY A 75 1.70 1.62 5.77
C GLY A 75 1.79 0.11 5.94
N PHE A 76 2.96 -0.46 5.69
CA PHE A 76 3.14 -1.89 5.89
C PHE A 76 3.01 -2.26 7.36
N VAL A 77 3.54 -1.43 8.26
CA VAL A 77 3.40 -1.67 9.68
C VAL A 77 1.92 -1.68 10.08
N ALA A 78 1.12 -0.78 9.49
CA ALA A 78 -0.30 -0.74 9.78
C ALA A 78 -0.99 -2.05 9.38
N ILE A 79 -0.59 -2.65 8.26
CA ILE A 79 -1.13 -3.95 7.87
C ILE A 79 -0.66 -5.02 8.86
N TRP A 80 0.62 -5.04 9.17
CA TRP A 80 1.18 -6.08 10.04
C TRP A 80 0.52 -6.10 11.40
N ARG A 81 0.12 -4.94 11.91
CA ARG A 81 -0.56 -4.91 13.20
C ARG A 81 -1.88 -5.64 13.17
N ARG A 82 -2.50 -5.75 12.02
CA ARG A 82 -3.82 -6.33 11.91
C ARG A 82 -3.80 -7.80 11.50
N LEU A 83 -2.65 -8.31 11.11
CA LEU A 83 -2.53 -9.71 10.69
C LEU A 83 -1.77 -10.47 11.76
N PRO A 84 -2.41 -11.39 12.47
CA PRO A 84 -1.73 -12.08 13.58
C PRO A 84 -0.40 -12.71 13.19
N ALA A 85 -0.28 -13.24 11.97
CA ALA A 85 0.95 -13.88 11.56
C ALA A 85 2.10 -12.88 11.43
N PHE A 86 1.78 -11.59 11.28
CA PHE A 86 2.81 -10.57 11.08
C PHE A 86 2.89 -9.58 12.24
N SER A 87 2.12 -9.78 13.30
CA SER A 87 2.09 -8.80 14.38
C SER A 87 3.46 -8.63 15.05
N TRP A 88 4.26 -9.68 15.05
CA TRP A 88 5.60 -9.58 15.61
C TRP A 88 6.49 -8.64 14.80
N LEU A 89 6.26 -8.59 13.48
CA LEU A 89 6.99 -7.65 12.63
C LEU A 89 6.61 -6.22 12.97
N ALA A 90 5.32 -5.98 13.27
CA ALA A 90 4.89 -4.64 13.66
C ALA A 90 5.53 -4.22 14.96
N THR A 91 5.64 -5.13 15.90
CA THR A 91 6.30 -4.84 17.17
C THR A 91 7.77 -4.50 16.95
N LEU A 92 8.44 -5.28 16.13
CA LEU A 92 9.83 -5.02 15.82
C LEU A 92 10.00 -3.68 15.12
N ALA A 93 9.11 -3.37 14.19
CA ALA A 93 9.21 -2.13 13.44
C ALA A 93 8.84 -0.89 14.26
N SER A 94 8.27 -1.07 15.44
CA SER A 94 8.03 0.08 16.30
C SER A 94 9.33 0.64 16.86
N PHE A 95 10.40 -0.13 16.75
CA PHE A 95 11.71 0.33 17.16
C PHE A 95 12.23 1.27 16.10
N ARG A 96 12.57 2.49 16.45
CA ARG A 96 12.90 3.52 15.47
C ARG A 96 13.98 3.15 14.47
N PRO A 97 15.10 2.55 14.86
CA PRO A 97 16.11 2.20 13.87
C PRO A 97 15.59 1.17 12.86
N VAL A 98 14.73 0.26 13.29
CA VAL A 98 14.18 -0.74 12.38
C VAL A 98 13.24 -0.07 11.40
N LEU A 99 12.37 0.82 11.87
CA LEU A 99 11.45 1.51 10.99
C LEU A 99 12.22 2.37 9.98
N ALA A 100 13.30 3.02 10.41
CA ALA A 100 14.11 3.81 9.51
C ALA A 100 14.74 2.94 8.42
N ALA A 101 15.19 1.75 8.79
CA ALA A 101 15.76 0.84 7.82
C ALA A 101 14.72 0.35 6.82
N LEU A 102 13.51 0.08 7.30
CA LEU A 102 12.42 -0.34 6.42
C LEU A 102 12.04 0.78 5.45
N ASP A 103 12.02 2.00 5.95
CA ASP A 103 11.67 3.13 5.11
C ASP A 103 12.75 3.36 4.05
N ALA A 104 14.01 3.19 4.42
CA ALA A 104 15.10 3.29 3.46
C ALA A 104 14.99 2.20 2.39
N GLY A 105 14.66 0.98 2.81
CA GLY A 105 14.45 -0.10 1.86
C GLY A 105 13.29 0.16 0.92
N TYR A 106 12.22 0.73 1.44
CA TYR A 106 11.07 1.07 0.61
C TYR A 106 11.44 2.18 -0.39
N TRP A 107 12.26 3.12 0.04
CA TRP A 107 12.72 4.17 -0.86
C TRP A 107 13.52 3.56 -2.02
N VAL A 108 14.39 2.60 -1.73
CA VAL A 108 15.13 1.91 -2.78
C VAL A 108 14.15 1.16 -3.70
N PHE A 109 13.15 0.50 -3.14
CA PHE A 109 12.15 -0.21 -3.93
C PHE A 109 11.46 0.75 -4.90
N LEU A 110 11.08 1.94 -4.42
CA LEU A 110 10.42 2.89 -5.29
C LEU A 110 11.33 3.36 -6.43
N ARG A 111 12.63 3.40 -6.19
CA ARG A 111 13.58 3.83 -7.21
C ARG A 111 13.73 2.78 -8.30
N VAL A 112 13.60 1.51 -7.97
CA VAL A 112 13.76 0.47 -8.97
C VAL A 112 12.43 -0.04 -9.52
N ARG A 113 11.33 0.32 -8.90
CA ARG A 113 10.02 -0.18 -9.31
C ARG A 113 9.68 0.11 -10.77
N PRO A 114 10.06 1.27 -11.34
CA PRO A 114 9.71 1.54 -12.73
C PRO A 114 10.28 0.53 -13.72
N TRP A 115 11.32 -0.20 -13.34
CA TRP A 115 11.94 -1.16 -14.25
C TRP A 115 11.04 -2.36 -14.49
N TRP A 116 10.14 -2.70 -13.59
CA TRP A 116 9.27 -3.85 -13.78
C TRP A 116 7.80 -3.49 -13.81
N ARG A 117 7.45 -2.24 -13.60
CA ARG A 117 6.05 -1.82 -13.67
C ARG A 117 5.69 -1.62 -15.13
N PRO A 118 4.61 -2.24 -15.61
CA PRO A 118 4.27 -2.10 -17.03
C PRO A 118 3.92 -0.66 -17.38
N ILE A 119 4.20 -0.31 -18.60
CA ILE A 119 3.85 0.99 -19.08
C ILE A 119 2.46 0.92 -19.64
N HIS A 120 1.61 1.83 -19.21
CA HIS A 120 0.28 1.82 -19.69
C HIS A 120 0.22 2.67 -20.85
N THR A 121 0.16 2.11 -22.01
CA THR A 121 0.07 2.91 -23.11
C THR A 121 -1.23 3.49 -23.11
N GLY A 122 -1.52 4.34 -23.54
CA GLY A 122 -2.74 4.93 -23.69
C GLY A 122 -3.19 5.56 -22.52
N ALA A 123 -3.02 5.08 -21.53
CA ALA A 123 -3.56 5.66 -20.50
C ALA A 123 -2.96 6.89 -20.24
N SER A 124 -1.92 7.12 -20.39
CA SER A 124 -1.44 8.19 -20.01
C SER A 124 -0.78 8.81 -20.67
N SER A 125 -1.04 9.48 -20.88
CA SER A 125 -0.44 10.24 -21.54
C SER A 125 0.67 10.74 -20.86
N ALA A 126 0.73 10.79 -19.85
CA ALA A 126 1.71 11.44 -19.22
C ALA A 126 2.90 10.76 -19.31
N PRO A 127 3.79 11.35 -19.54
CA PRO A 127 4.97 10.77 -19.76
C PRO A 127 5.51 10.53 -18.51
N ARG A 128 5.69 9.81 -18.21
CA ARG A 128 6.09 9.52 -17.17
C ARG A 128 7.30 9.80 -16.96
N LEU A 129 7.72 10.41 -16.60
CA LEU A 129 8.81 10.79 -16.40
C LEU A 129 9.37 10.09 -15.50
N LEU A 130 9.84 9.75 -15.37
CA LEU A 130 10.41 9.08 -14.64
C LEU A 130 10.86 9.30 -13.69
N PRO A 131 11.06 9.00 -12.99
CA PRO A 131 11.38 9.09 -11.82
C PRO A 131 12.32 9.35 -11.56
#